data_13ab74eb8e26e0f7e19b4014a008de36
#
_entry.id   13ab74eb8e26e0f7e19b4014a008de36
#
_cell.length_a   1.000
_cell.length_b   1.000
_cell.length_c   1.000
_cell.angle_alpha   90.00
_cell.angle_beta   90.00
_cell.angle_gamma   90.00
#
_symmetry.space_group_name_H-M   'P 1'
#
loop_
_entity.id
_entity.type
_entity.pdbx_description
1 polymer ?
#
loop_
_entity_poly.entity_id
_entity_poly.type
_entity_poly.pdbx_seq_one_letter_code
_entity_poly.pdbx_strand_id
1 'polypeptide(L)'
;MKNNTLDKKEIEKFSKIAEDWWNPTGKFKPLHKFNPIRIKYIKDNLIKEFNLKNKKKPLHGLNILDIGCGGGLLSEPMARLGANVTGIDPVKRNIEIAKHHLKKSNLNIKYFNFSPEK
;
A
#
# COMPACT_ATOMS: atom_id res chain seq x y z
N MET A 1 -1.90 14.25 29.95
CA MET A 1 -1.89 13.66 29.78
C MET A 1 -1.93 12.58 29.92
N LYS A 2 -1.93 11.93 29.78
CA LYS A 2 -2.03 10.99 29.96
C LYS A 2 -1.47 9.91 29.55
N ASN A 3 -0.83 9.39 29.33
CA ASN A 3 -0.21 8.44 28.99
C ASN A 3 -0.33 7.40 29.85
N ASN A 4 -1.04 6.63 29.75
CA ASN A 4 -1.18 5.59 30.69
C ASN A 4 -0.92 4.26 30.03
N THR A 5 -1.00 3.20 30.79
CA THR A 5 -0.72 1.84 30.34
C THR A 5 -1.64 1.43 29.18
N LEU A 6 -2.86 1.91 29.22
CA LEU A 6 -3.85 1.58 28.19
C LEU A 6 -3.42 2.13 26.83
N ASP A 7 -2.92 3.36 26.80
CA ASP A 7 -2.46 3.96 25.56
C ASP A 7 -1.24 3.21 25.00
N LYS A 8 -0.34 2.79 25.87
CA LYS A 8 0.82 2.02 25.43
C LYS A 8 0.41 0.69 24.84
N LYS A 9 -0.57 0.01 25.46
CA LYS A 9 -1.07 -1.25 24.93
C LYS A 9 -1.72 -1.09 23.59
N GLU A 10 -2.44 0.00 23.38
CA GLU A 10 -3.08 0.27 22.09
C GLU A 10 -2.02 0.50 21.01
N ILE A 11 -0.98 1.23 21.34
CA ILE A 11 0.11 1.49 20.39
C ILE A 11 0.83 0.20 20.01
N GLU A 12 1.13 -0.65 21.01
CA GLU A 12 1.79 -1.92 20.77
C GLU A 12 0.94 -2.85 19.93
N LYS A 13 -0.36 -2.86 20.19
CA LYS A 13 -1.29 -3.69 19.44
C LYS A 13 -1.35 -3.26 17.98
N PHE A 14 -1.42 -1.95 17.75
CA PHE A 14 -1.42 -1.41 16.41
C PHE A 14 -0.12 -1.76 15.68
N SER A 15 1.01 -1.57 16.34
CA SER A 15 2.31 -1.85 15.72
C SER A 15 2.43 -3.31 15.30
N LYS A 16 1.92 -4.21 16.14
CA LYS A 16 1.96 -5.63 15.82
C LYS A 16 1.11 -5.96 14.60
N ILE A 17 -0.09 -5.39 14.53
CA ILE A 17 -0.98 -5.62 13.39
C ILE A 17 -0.34 -5.06 12.12
N ALA A 18 0.27 -3.89 12.21
CA ALA A 18 0.93 -3.27 11.07
C ALA A 18 2.09 -4.13 10.57
N GLU A 19 2.87 -4.69 11.51
CA GLU A 19 3.97 -5.58 11.14
C GLU A 19 3.46 -6.85 10.47
N ASP A 20 2.33 -7.39 10.95
CA ASP A 20 1.75 -8.60 10.37
C ASP A 20 1.40 -8.39 8.90
N TRP A 21 0.83 -7.23 8.57
CA TRP A 21 0.45 -6.93 7.19
C TRP A 21 1.65 -7.05 6.25
N TRP A 22 2.82 -6.58 6.68
CA TRP A 22 4.01 -6.53 5.84
C TRP A 22 4.98 -7.69 6.05
N ASN A 23 4.61 -8.66 6.88
CA ASN A 23 5.45 -9.82 7.13
C ASN A 23 5.16 -10.90 6.06
N PRO A 24 6.10 -11.15 5.14
CA PRO A 24 5.85 -12.10 4.04
C PRO A 24 5.69 -13.54 4.47
N THR A 25 6.04 -13.86 5.72
CA THR A 25 5.89 -15.23 6.23
C THR A 25 4.83 -15.32 7.31
N GLY A 26 4.09 -14.24 7.58
CA GLY A 26 3.05 -14.21 8.58
C GLY A 26 1.69 -14.59 8.00
N LYS A 27 0.63 -14.11 8.64
CA LYS A 27 -0.72 -14.51 8.24
C LYS A 27 -1.15 -13.96 6.89
N PHE A 28 -0.47 -12.95 6.35
CA PHE A 28 -0.76 -12.42 5.03
C PHE A 28 0.16 -13.01 3.97
N LYS A 29 0.84 -14.11 4.29
CA LYS A 29 1.74 -14.79 3.36
C LYS A 29 1.14 -15.02 1.97
N PRO A 30 -0.14 -15.47 1.85
CA PRO A 30 -0.69 -15.69 0.50
C PRO A 30 -0.69 -14.44 -0.35
N LEU A 31 -0.96 -13.27 0.24
CA LEU A 31 -0.95 -12.01 -0.49
C LEU A 31 0.47 -11.67 -0.96
N HIS A 32 1.46 -11.90 -0.10
CA HIS A 32 2.86 -11.63 -0.45
C HIS A 32 3.35 -12.57 -1.55
N LYS A 33 2.91 -13.82 -1.54
CA LYS A 33 3.29 -14.75 -2.59
C LYS A 33 2.69 -14.38 -3.93
N PHE A 34 1.45 -13.90 -3.92
CA PHE A 34 0.76 -13.52 -5.14
C PHE A 34 1.21 -12.17 -5.69
N ASN A 35 1.69 -11.31 -4.82
CA ASN A 35 1.97 -9.91 -5.17
C ASN A 35 2.96 -9.71 -6.34
N PRO A 36 4.10 -10.43 -6.40
CA PRO A 36 5.03 -10.24 -7.52
C PRO A 36 4.39 -10.54 -8.87
N ILE A 37 3.55 -11.56 -8.94
CA ILE A 37 2.84 -11.93 -10.16
C ILE A 37 1.87 -10.82 -10.55
N ARG A 38 1.12 -10.32 -9.57
CA ARG A 38 0.16 -9.25 -9.79
C ARG A 38 0.84 -7.97 -10.26
N ILE A 39 1.94 -7.61 -9.60
CA ILE A 39 2.71 -6.42 -9.94
C ILE A 39 3.21 -6.51 -11.38
N LYS A 40 3.78 -7.65 -11.76
CA LYS A 40 4.30 -7.84 -13.11
C LYS A 40 3.19 -7.76 -14.14
N TYR A 41 2.06 -8.39 -13.87
CA TYR A 41 0.93 -8.38 -14.79
C TYR A 41 0.44 -6.95 -15.03
N ILE A 42 0.23 -6.21 -13.97
CA ILE A 42 -0.25 -4.83 -14.06
C ILE A 42 0.78 -3.96 -14.79
N LYS A 43 2.04 -4.07 -14.40
CA LYS A 43 3.10 -3.27 -14.98
C LYS A 43 3.21 -3.51 -16.48
N ASP A 44 3.26 -4.79 -16.89
CA ASP A 44 3.44 -5.12 -18.30
C ASP A 44 2.27 -4.63 -19.14
N ASN A 45 1.05 -4.77 -18.61
CA ASN A 45 -0.13 -4.31 -19.33
C ASN A 45 -0.18 -2.78 -19.45
N LEU A 46 0.22 -2.07 -18.41
CA LEU A 46 0.24 -0.62 -18.45
C LEU A 46 1.31 -0.09 -19.42
N ILE A 47 2.49 -0.72 -19.41
CA ILE A 47 3.54 -0.34 -20.34
C ILE A 47 3.06 -0.48 -21.78
N LYS A 48 2.39 -1.59 -22.07
CA LYS A 48 1.89 -1.86 -23.42
C LYS A 48 0.77 -0.89 -23.79
N GLU A 49 -0.20 -0.75 -22.89
CA GLU A 49 -1.39 0.07 -23.18
C GLU A 49 -1.04 1.54 -23.41
N PHE A 50 -0.12 2.08 -22.61
CA PHE A 50 0.24 3.48 -22.68
C PHE A 50 1.56 3.74 -23.40
N ASN A 51 2.16 2.69 -23.97
CA ASN A 51 3.40 2.79 -24.75
C ASN A 51 4.50 3.50 -23.96
N LEU A 52 4.72 3.04 -22.73
CA LEU A 52 5.67 3.68 -21.81
C LEU A 52 7.10 3.31 -22.14
N LYS A 53 8.00 4.29 -22.07
CA LYS A 53 9.39 4.10 -22.50
C LYS A 53 10.44 4.26 -21.40
N ASN A 54 10.06 4.76 -20.23
CA ASN A 54 11.02 4.99 -19.17
C ASN A 54 11.41 3.67 -18.53
N LYS A 55 12.68 3.28 -18.65
CA LYS A 55 13.12 1.98 -18.15
C LYS A 55 13.40 1.97 -16.66
N LYS A 56 13.79 3.12 -16.10
CA LYS A 56 14.08 3.19 -14.67
C LYS A 56 12.81 3.30 -13.84
N LYS A 57 11.84 4.05 -14.33
CA LYS A 57 10.55 4.23 -13.67
C LYS A 57 9.45 3.94 -14.68
N PRO A 58 9.19 2.64 -14.92
CA PRO A 58 8.29 2.26 -16.03
C PRO A 58 6.90 2.87 -15.96
N LEU A 59 6.40 3.17 -14.76
CA LEU A 59 5.05 3.73 -14.61
C LEU A 59 5.06 5.24 -14.35
N HIS A 60 6.19 5.89 -14.60
CA HIS A 60 6.31 7.33 -14.41
C HIS A 60 5.23 8.08 -15.19
N GLY A 61 4.58 9.00 -14.52
CA GLY A 61 3.55 9.84 -15.15
C GLY A 61 2.15 9.29 -15.09
N LEU A 62 1.99 8.02 -14.70
CA LEU A 62 0.65 7.46 -14.57
C LEU A 62 0.04 7.79 -13.21
N ASN A 63 -1.28 8.01 -13.22
CA ASN A 63 -2.05 8.18 -11.99
C ASN A 63 -2.83 6.90 -11.76
N ILE A 64 -2.61 6.27 -10.62
CA ILE A 64 -3.25 4.99 -10.30
C ILE A 64 -4.11 5.14 -9.06
N LEU A 65 -5.33 4.63 -9.13
CA LEU A 65 -6.23 4.55 -7.98
C LEU A 65 -6.31 3.08 -7.56
N ASP A 66 -5.87 2.79 -6.34
CA ASP A 66 -5.89 1.44 -5.78
C ASP A 66 -7.10 1.33 -4.87
N ILE A 67 -8.17 0.72 -5.36
CA ILE A 67 -9.42 0.57 -4.63
C ILE A 67 -9.34 -0.69 -3.77
N GLY A 68 -9.59 -0.54 -2.46
CA GLY A 68 -9.43 -1.62 -1.52
C GLY A 68 -7.95 -1.87 -1.26
N CYS A 69 -7.20 -0.80 -1.04
CA CYS A 69 -5.74 -0.89 -0.98
C CYS A 69 -5.19 -1.62 0.25
N GLY A 70 -6.03 -1.85 1.28
CA GLY A 70 -5.57 -2.53 2.49
C GLY A 70 -4.38 -1.84 3.11
N GLY A 71 -3.37 -2.61 3.49
CA GLY A 71 -2.15 -2.09 4.10
C GLY A 71 -1.13 -1.54 3.12
N GLY A 72 -1.47 -1.46 1.83
CA GLY A 72 -0.60 -0.83 0.84
C GLY A 72 0.31 -1.77 0.06
N LEU A 73 0.03 -3.07 0.10
CA LEU A 73 0.91 -4.05 -0.54
C LEU A 73 1.05 -3.88 -2.05
N LEU A 74 0.02 -3.36 -2.71
CA LEU A 74 0.10 -3.08 -4.14
C LEU A 74 0.45 -1.62 -4.39
N SER A 75 -0.09 -0.71 -3.58
CA SER A 75 0.15 0.72 -3.76
C SER A 75 1.64 1.06 -3.73
N GLU A 76 2.38 0.51 -2.77
CA GLU A 76 3.80 0.85 -2.66
C GLU A 76 4.63 0.39 -3.85
N PRO A 77 4.50 -0.85 -4.34
CA PRO A 77 5.24 -1.25 -5.53
C PRO A 77 4.91 -0.41 -6.76
N MET A 78 3.63 -0.02 -6.93
CA MET A 78 3.25 0.82 -8.05
C MET A 78 3.92 2.18 -7.97
N ALA A 79 3.94 2.77 -6.78
CA ALA A 79 4.62 4.06 -6.57
C ALA A 79 6.12 3.92 -6.76
N ARG A 80 6.70 2.79 -6.35
CA ARG A 80 8.13 2.55 -6.52
C ARG A 80 8.49 2.46 -8.00
N LEU A 81 7.57 2.00 -8.84
CA LEU A 81 7.76 1.96 -10.28
C LEU A 81 7.52 3.33 -10.94
N GLY A 82 7.16 4.33 -10.18
CA GLY A 82 7.05 5.71 -10.67
C GLY A 82 5.66 6.29 -10.75
N ALA A 83 4.63 5.51 -10.49
CA ALA A 83 3.25 6.00 -10.59
C ALA A 83 2.90 6.95 -9.44
N ASN A 84 1.94 7.83 -9.71
CA ASN A 84 1.32 8.65 -8.68
C ASN A 84 0.13 7.85 -8.15
N VAL A 85 0.23 7.35 -6.94
CA VAL A 85 -0.76 6.41 -6.42
C VAL A 85 -1.66 7.06 -5.38
N THR A 86 -2.96 6.78 -5.50
CA THR A 86 -3.94 7.11 -4.48
C THR A 86 -4.58 5.79 -4.06
N GLY A 87 -4.54 5.48 -2.78
CA GLY A 87 -5.15 4.26 -2.26
C GLY A 87 -6.36 4.60 -1.42
N ILE A 88 -7.44 3.85 -1.58
CA ILE A 88 -8.63 4.02 -0.76
C ILE A 88 -9.07 2.69 -0.19
N ASP A 89 -9.66 2.73 1.00
CA ASP A 89 -10.14 1.51 1.66
C ASP A 89 -11.20 1.91 2.67
N PRO A 90 -12.31 1.17 2.75
CA PRO A 90 -13.36 1.50 3.71
C PRO A 90 -12.98 1.19 5.16
N VAL A 91 -11.95 0.38 5.39
CA VAL A 91 -11.51 0.04 6.74
C VAL A 91 -10.46 1.03 7.21
N LYS A 92 -10.82 1.86 8.18
CA LYS A 92 -9.94 2.90 8.69
C LYS A 92 -8.61 2.34 9.17
N ARG A 93 -8.62 1.20 9.87
CA ARG A 93 -7.39 0.60 10.39
C ARG A 93 -6.41 0.24 9.27
N ASN A 94 -6.93 -0.23 8.13
CA ASN A 94 -6.07 -0.57 7.01
C ASN A 94 -5.35 0.66 6.48
N ILE A 95 -6.05 1.79 6.40
CA ILE A 95 -5.43 3.04 5.94
C ILE A 95 -4.37 3.51 6.93
N GLU A 96 -4.62 3.36 8.23
CA GLU A 96 -3.62 3.71 9.23
C GLU A 96 -2.37 2.86 9.09
N ILE A 97 -2.55 1.57 8.81
CA ILE A 97 -1.42 0.64 8.60
C ILE A 97 -0.65 1.03 7.35
N ALA A 98 -1.36 1.34 6.26
CA ALA A 98 -0.71 1.74 5.01
C ALA A 98 0.12 3.02 5.22
N LYS A 99 -0.44 4.01 5.91
CA LYS A 99 0.27 5.25 6.20
C LYS A 99 1.47 5.01 7.10
N HIS A 100 1.32 4.12 8.08
CA HIS A 100 2.40 3.80 9.01
C HIS A 100 3.59 3.21 8.27
N HIS A 101 3.35 2.25 7.38
CA HIS A 101 4.43 1.63 6.62
C HIS A 101 5.02 2.61 5.61
N LEU A 102 4.20 3.47 5.04
CA LEU A 102 4.66 4.44 4.05
C LEU A 102 5.76 5.36 4.60
N LYS A 103 5.73 5.65 5.88
CA LYS A 103 6.74 6.50 6.51
C LYS A 103 8.15 5.94 6.33
N LYS A 104 8.28 4.63 6.20
CA LYS A 104 9.57 3.97 6.04
C LYS A 104 10.02 3.90 4.59
N SER A 105 9.11 4.15 3.66
CA SER A 105 9.35 3.89 2.24
C SER A 105 9.79 5.10 1.43
N ASN A 106 9.60 6.28 1.95
CA ASN A 106 9.94 7.53 1.26
C ASN A 106 9.30 7.62 -0.12
N LEU A 107 8.09 7.10 -0.24
CA LEU A 107 7.30 7.14 -1.47
C LEU A 107 6.18 8.17 -1.32
N ASN A 108 5.69 8.67 -2.46
CA ASN A 108 4.62 9.66 -2.46
C ASN A 108 3.30 9.00 -2.82
N ILE A 109 2.53 8.62 -1.81
CA ILE A 109 1.23 7.97 -1.97
C ILE A 109 0.22 8.70 -1.11
N LYS A 110 -0.99 8.89 -1.64
CA LYS A 110 -2.08 9.47 -0.88
C LYS A 110 -3.06 8.36 -0.50
N TYR A 111 -3.36 8.24 0.78
CA TYR A 111 -4.30 7.23 1.27
C TYR A 111 -5.50 7.89 1.89
N PHE A 112 -6.68 7.40 1.54
CA PHE A 112 -7.95 7.91 2.09
C PHE A 112 -8.84 6.80 2.57
N ASN A 113 -9.46 7.01 3.73
CA ASN A 113 -10.41 6.07 4.27
C ASN A 113 -11.80 6.42 3.74
N PHE A 114 -12.22 5.76 2.69
CA PHE A 114 -13.60 5.90 2.24
C PHE A 114 -13.95 4.79 1.25
N SER A 115 -15.25 4.67 0.99
CA SER A 115 -15.76 3.68 0.06
C SER A 115 -16.24 4.38 -1.21
N PRO A 116 -15.90 3.85 -2.41
CA PRO A 116 -16.36 4.47 -3.65
C PRO A 116 -17.86 4.43 -3.83
N GLU A 117 -18.56 3.66 -3.01
CA GLU A 117 -20.01 3.56 -3.08
C GLU A 117 -20.73 4.67 -2.35
N LYS A 118 -20.00 5.53 -1.68
CA LYS A 118 -20.57 6.62 -0.87
C LYS A 118 -20.20 8.01 -1.40
#